data_336639b77df8651b33f63859034bbaef
#
_entry.id   336639b77df8651b33f63859034bbaef
#
_cell.length_a   1.000
_cell.length_b   1.000
_cell.length_c   1.000
_cell.angle_alpha   90.00
_cell.angle_beta   90.00
_cell.angle_gamma   90.00
#
_symmetry.space_group_name_H-M   'P 1'
#
loop_
_entity.id
_entity.type
_entity.pdbx_description
1 polymer ?
#
loop_
_entity_poly.entity_id
_entity_poly.type
_entity_poly.pdbx_seq_one_letter_code
_entity_poly.pdbx_strand_id
1 'polypeptide(L)'
;MKKSEAVKVVIRIRPPNKRETELNSPSCVEKKDTVVTIALNKDSKEFCFDQVFDGQSKQEEVYETTAFSLVESVAEGYNGTIFAYGQTGAGKTWTMVGMPQDEQLKGIIPRTFTHLFNITQSGDAQQYLLRASFIEIYNE
;
A
#
# COMPACT_ATOMS: atom_id res chain seq x y z
N MET A 1 10.05 -28.09 1.40
CA MET A 1 9.56 -27.32 2.56
C MET A 1 8.50 -26.37 2.04
N LYS A 2 7.23 -26.50 2.49
CA LYS A 2 6.21 -25.48 2.20
C LYS A 2 6.65 -24.18 2.89
N LYS A 3 6.96 -23.12 2.10
CA LYS A 3 7.05 -21.78 2.66
C LYS A 3 5.68 -21.47 3.28
N SER A 4 5.63 -21.20 4.57
CA SER A 4 4.41 -20.66 5.19
C SER A 4 4.14 -19.33 4.51
N GLU A 5 2.95 -19.17 3.93
CA GLU A 5 2.48 -17.88 3.45
C GLU A 5 2.31 -16.98 4.66
N ALA A 6 3.31 -16.17 4.92
CA ALA A 6 3.23 -15.17 5.98
C ALA A 6 2.51 -13.93 5.44
N VAL A 7 1.53 -13.44 6.20
CA VAL A 7 0.91 -12.14 5.92
C VAL A 7 1.98 -11.06 6.08
N LYS A 8 2.26 -10.31 5.02
CA LYS A 8 3.17 -9.16 5.06
C LYS A 8 2.40 -7.94 5.56
N VAL A 9 2.83 -7.37 6.66
CA VAL A 9 2.21 -6.18 7.26
C VAL A 9 3.09 -4.96 7.06
N VAL A 10 2.55 -3.97 6.37
CA VAL A 10 3.27 -2.74 6.01
C VAL A 10 2.54 -1.54 6.60
N ILE A 11 3.27 -0.62 7.18
CA ILE A 11 2.73 0.63 7.71
C ILE A 11 3.07 1.78 6.77
N ARG A 12 2.12 2.66 6.55
CA ARG A 12 2.35 3.93 5.87
C ARG A 12 1.85 5.08 6.73
N ILE A 13 2.77 5.91 7.18
CA ILE A 13 2.50 7.10 7.98
C ILE A 13 2.24 8.25 6.99
N ARG A 14 1.03 8.81 6.98
CA ARG A 14 0.73 9.97 6.15
C ARG A 14 1.37 11.26 6.70
N PRO A 15 1.68 12.24 5.86
CA PRO A 15 2.05 13.55 6.35
C PRO A 15 0.89 14.22 7.11
N PRO A 16 1.18 15.19 7.99
CA PRO A 16 0.15 16.00 8.63
C PRO A 16 -0.76 16.66 7.59
N ASN A 17 -2.06 16.69 7.84
CA ASN A 17 -2.99 17.41 7.01
C ASN A 17 -2.94 18.93 7.29
N LYS A 18 -3.62 19.72 6.45
CA LYS A 18 -3.61 21.19 6.57
C LYS A 18 -4.04 21.68 7.97
N ARG A 19 -5.09 21.07 8.54
CA ARG A 19 -5.60 21.44 9.88
C ARG A 19 -4.59 21.08 10.97
N GLU A 20 -3.97 19.93 10.90
CA GLU A 20 -2.93 19.50 11.86
C GLU A 20 -1.70 20.41 11.80
N THR A 21 -1.33 20.87 10.61
CA THR A 21 -0.23 21.83 10.41
C THR A 21 -0.59 23.21 10.95
N GLU A 22 -1.80 23.72 10.67
CA GLU A 22 -2.28 25.01 11.17
C GLU A 22 -2.38 25.06 12.70
N LEU A 23 -2.73 23.94 13.32
CA LEU A 23 -2.82 23.79 14.77
C LEU A 23 -1.46 23.49 15.44
N ASN A 24 -0.37 23.41 14.66
CA ASN A 24 0.94 22.96 15.14
C ASN A 24 0.85 21.68 16.00
N SER A 25 0.01 20.73 15.58
CA SER A 25 -0.20 19.50 16.30
C SER A 25 1.07 18.67 16.35
N PRO A 26 1.57 18.28 17.53
CA PRO A 26 2.76 17.45 17.63
C PRO A 26 2.50 16.07 17.03
N SER A 27 3.50 15.51 16.33
CA SER A 27 3.44 14.12 15.91
C SER A 27 3.54 13.21 17.13
N CYS A 28 2.60 12.29 17.26
CA CYS A 28 2.67 11.22 18.25
C CYS A 28 3.27 9.92 17.68
N VAL A 29 3.70 9.93 16.42
CA VAL A 29 4.21 8.76 15.72
C VAL A 29 5.61 9.06 15.22
N GLU A 30 6.55 8.19 15.53
CA GLU A 30 7.92 8.21 15.02
C GLU A 30 8.23 6.91 14.29
N LYS A 31 9.02 7.00 13.21
CA LYS A 31 9.51 5.87 12.44
C LYS A 31 11.03 5.73 12.64
N LYS A 32 11.45 4.51 12.93
CA LYS A 32 12.86 4.13 12.85
C LYS A 32 12.95 2.77 12.18
N ASP A 33 13.49 2.74 10.97
CA ASP A 33 13.57 1.54 10.12
C ASP A 33 12.18 0.87 9.97
N THR A 34 12.01 -0.33 10.49
CA THR A 34 10.75 -1.10 10.51
C THR A 34 9.96 -0.97 11.80
N VAL A 35 10.39 -0.09 12.72
CA VAL A 35 9.74 0.15 14.01
C VAL A 35 8.95 1.44 13.96
N VAL A 36 7.73 1.38 14.46
CA VAL A 36 6.87 2.54 14.71
C VAL A 36 6.73 2.72 16.21
N THR A 37 7.11 3.88 16.71
CA THR A 37 6.92 4.28 18.11
C THR A 37 5.74 5.24 18.21
N ILE A 38 4.81 4.94 19.09
CA ILE A 38 3.66 5.81 19.38
C ILE A 38 3.82 6.39 20.79
N ALA A 39 3.95 7.71 20.87
CA ALA A 39 3.99 8.43 22.14
C ALA A 39 2.56 8.67 22.66
N LEU A 40 2.26 8.16 23.85
CA LEU A 40 0.99 8.28 24.55
C LEU A 40 1.22 8.96 25.89
N ASN A 41 1.11 10.29 25.95
CA ASN A 41 1.34 11.09 27.17
C ASN A 41 2.72 10.82 27.80
N LYS A 42 2.77 9.99 28.86
CA LYS A 42 4.00 9.64 29.58
C LYS A 42 4.61 8.30 29.15
N ASP A 43 3.88 7.54 28.35
CA ASP A 43 4.28 6.21 27.89
C ASP A 43 4.55 6.23 26.39
N SER A 44 5.38 5.32 25.94
CA SER A 44 5.58 5.05 24.51
C SER A 44 5.40 3.55 24.25
N LYS A 45 4.87 3.23 23.05
CA LYS A 45 4.75 1.85 22.60
C LYS A 45 5.46 1.69 21.27
N GLU A 46 6.20 0.61 21.13
CA GLU A 46 6.91 0.25 19.92
C GLU A 46 6.25 -0.95 19.25
N PHE A 47 6.19 -0.89 17.92
CA PHE A 47 5.64 -1.95 17.08
C PHE A 47 6.59 -2.21 15.92
N CYS A 48 6.92 -3.48 15.68
CA CYS A 48 7.72 -3.93 14.55
C CYS A 48 6.82 -4.40 13.41
N PHE A 49 7.18 -4.04 12.17
CA PHE A 49 6.46 -4.42 10.96
C PHE A 49 7.44 -4.90 9.89
N ASP A 50 6.94 -5.49 8.80
CA ASP A 50 7.80 -5.91 7.69
C ASP A 50 8.40 -4.73 6.94
N GLN A 51 7.65 -3.61 6.85
CA GLN A 51 8.11 -2.34 6.27
C GLN A 51 7.32 -1.17 6.84
N VAL A 52 7.98 -0.01 6.96
CA VAL A 52 7.33 1.24 7.36
C VAL A 52 7.70 2.34 6.38
N PHE A 53 6.69 2.96 5.79
CA PHE A 53 6.77 4.14 4.93
C PHE A 53 6.37 5.39 5.71
N ASP A 54 7.02 6.49 5.42
CA ASP A 54 6.68 7.81 5.98
C ASP A 54 6.01 8.73 4.94
N GLY A 55 5.78 9.97 5.32
CA GLY A 55 5.14 10.96 4.46
C GLY A 55 5.97 11.39 3.24
N GLN A 56 7.25 11.02 3.16
CA GLN A 56 8.14 11.30 2.03
C GLN A 56 8.23 10.12 1.05
N SER A 57 7.75 8.95 1.45
CA SER A 57 7.84 7.73 0.64
C SER A 57 6.99 7.86 -0.63
N LYS A 58 7.61 7.56 -1.77
CA LYS A 58 6.98 7.66 -3.08
C LYS A 58 5.99 6.52 -3.31
N GLN A 59 4.98 6.77 -4.14
CA GLN A 59 4.00 5.74 -4.54
C GLN A 59 4.65 4.55 -5.24
N GLU A 60 5.64 4.79 -6.07
CA GLU A 60 6.42 3.75 -6.74
C GLU A 60 7.12 2.84 -5.74
N GLU A 61 7.83 3.41 -4.76
CA GLU A 61 8.52 2.66 -3.70
C GLU A 61 7.55 1.78 -2.90
N VAL A 62 6.37 2.33 -2.58
CA VAL A 62 5.31 1.56 -1.90
C VAL A 62 4.85 0.40 -2.78
N TYR A 63 4.63 0.61 -4.08
CA TYR A 63 4.23 -0.43 -5.02
C TYR A 63 5.29 -1.53 -5.14
N GLU A 64 6.53 -1.16 -5.42
CA GLU A 64 7.65 -2.09 -5.60
C GLU A 64 7.85 -2.99 -4.38
N THR A 65 7.74 -2.41 -3.19
CA THR A 65 7.97 -3.15 -1.95
C THR A 65 6.78 -4.05 -1.57
N THR A 66 5.55 -3.63 -1.86
CA THR A 66 4.35 -4.32 -1.35
C THR A 66 3.64 -5.19 -2.37
N ALA A 67 3.53 -4.73 -3.60
CA ALA A 67 2.63 -5.30 -4.59
C ALA A 67 3.35 -6.00 -5.76
N PHE A 68 4.52 -5.54 -6.15
CA PHE A 68 5.21 -6.01 -7.36
C PHE A 68 5.34 -7.55 -7.38
N SER A 69 5.99 -8.13 -6.38
CA SER A 69 6.19 -9.59 -6.33
C SER A 69 4.89 -10.39 -6.19
N LEU A 70 3.85 -9.79 -5.60
CA LEU A 70 2.54 -10.41 -5.50
C LEU A 70 1.86 -10.47 -6.88
N VAL A 71 1.97 -9.39 -7.68
CA VAL A 71 1.41 -9.35 -9.04
C VAL A 71 2.12 -10.36 -9.94
N GLU A 72 3.45 -10.49 -9.84
CA GLU A 72 4.21 -11.54 -10.54
C GLU A 72 3.69 -12.94 -10.17
N SER A 73 3.51 -13.21 -8.87
CA SER A 73 2.98 -14.49 -8.41
C SER A 73 1.56 -14.77 -8.93
N VAL A 74 0.72 -13.72 -9.04
CA VAL A 74 -0.62 -13.85 -9.63
C VAL A 74 -0.53 -14.21 -11.11
N ALA A 75 0.41 -13.66 -11.86
CA ALA A 75 0.65 -14.02 -13.25
C ALA A 75 1.11 -15.47 -13.41
N GLU A 76 1.79 -16.04 -12.40
CA GLU A 76 2.16 -17.46 -12.33
C GLU A 76 1.00 -18.38 -11.91
N GLY A 77 -0.17 -17.84 -11.54
CA GLY A 77 -1.38 -18.59 -11.18
C GLY A 77 -1.67 -18.69 -9.68
N TYR A 78 -0.97 -17.95 -8.83
CA TYR A 78 -1.27 -17.89 -7.40
C TYR A 78 -2.34 -16.83 -7.11
N ASN A 79 -3.08 -17.00 -6.02
CA ASN A 79 -3.99 -15.96 -5.54
C ASN A 79 -3.21 -14.90 -4.75
N GLY A 80 -3.55 -13.64 -4.95
CA GLY A 80 -2.97 -12.52 -4.23
C GLY A 80 -4.05 -11.60 -3.69
N THR A 81 -3.89 -11.11 -2.47
CA THR A 81 -4.78 -10.15 -1.84
C THR A 81 -3.99 -9.00 -1.23
N ILE A 82 -4.41 -7.78 -1.52
CA ILE A 82 -3.91 -6.57 -0.87
C ILE A 82 -5.10 -5.82 -0.30
N PHE A 83 -5.01 -5.43 0.96
CA PHE A 83 -6.02 -4.55 1.54
C PHE A 83 -5.37 -3.42 2.33
N ALA A 84 -5.98 -2.24 2.29
CA ALA A 84 -5.59 -1.08 3.05
C ALA A 84 -6.54 -0.91 4.24
N TYR A 85 -5.98 -0.85 5.43
CA TYR A 85 -6.71 -0.71 6.69
C TYR A 85 -6.33 0.59 7.39
N GLY A 86 -7.27 1.20 8.07
CA GLY A 86 -7.08 2.42 8.86
C GLY A 86 -8.36 3.24 8.96
N GLN A 87 -8.39 4.19 9.88
CA GLN A 87 -9.51 5.10 10.05
C GLN A 87 -9.75 5.99 8.83
N THR A 88 -10.89 6.67 8.78
CA THR A 88 -11.15 7.69 7.75
C THR A 88 -10.07 8.78 7.80
N GLY A 89 -9.56 9.16 6.63
CA GLY A 89 -8.46 10.13 6.54
C GLY A 89 -7.06 9.56 6.75
N ALA A 90 -6.88 8.26 7.02
CA ALA A 90 -5.57 7.64 7.18
C ALA A 90 -4.74 7.52 5.89
N GLY A 91 -5.34 7.75 4.71
CA GLY A 91 -4.64 7.67 3.43
C GLY A 91 -4.82 6.35 2.67
N LYS A 92 -5.84 5.54 3.00
CA LYS A 92 -6.16 4.29 2.28
C LYS A 92 -6.32 4.51 0.78
N THR A 93 -7.19 5.44 0.41
CA THR A 93 -7.46 5.78 -1.00
C THR A 93 -6.23 6.33 -1.70
N TRP A 94 -5.44 7.17 -1.02
CA TRP A 94 -4.17 7.65 -1.56
C TRP A 94 -3.21 6.50 -1.88
N THR A 95 -3.08 5.54 -0.99
CA THR A 95 -2.21 4.38 -1.19
C THR A 95 -2.71 3.45 -2.29
N MET A 96 -4.02 3.18 -2.33
CA MET A 96 -4.59 2.23 -3.29
C MET A 96 -4.80 2.85 -4.67
N VAL A 97 -5.33 4.06 -4.75
CA VAL A 97 -5.70 4.71 -6.02
C VAL A 97 -4.71 5.83 -6.36
N GLY A 98 -4.37 6.68 -5.40
CA GLY A 98 -3.54 7.85 -5.60
C GLY A 98 -4.18 8.86 -6.57
N MET A 99 -3.39 9.40 -7.48
CA MET A 99 -3.82 10.24 -8.61
C MET A 99 -3.56 9.50 -9.93
N PRO A 100 -4.56 8.80 -10.49
CA PRO A 100 -4.34 7.90 -11.62
C PRO A 100 -3.82 8.58 -12.90
N GLN A 101 -4.08 9.87 -13.05
CA GLN A 101 -3.61 10.67 -14.20
C GLN A 101 -2.15 11.13 -14.08
N ASP A 102 -1.57 11.04 -12.90
CA ASP A 102 -0.19 11.42 -12.63
C ASP A 102 0.67 10.18 -12.44
N GLU A 103 1.65 10.00 -13.32
CA GLU A 103 2.50 8.80 -13.34
C GLU A 103 3.27 8.58 -12.03
N GLN A 104 3.65 9.66 -11.38
CA GLN A 104 4.40 9.59 -10.12
C GLN A 104 3.49 9.33 -8.91
N LEU A 105 2.24 9.80 -8.98
CA LEU A 105 1.29 9.78 -7.88
C LEU A 105 0.26 8.64 -7.97
N LYS A 106 0.33 7.79 -8.97
CA LYS A 106 -0.46 6.56 -9.10
C LYS A 106 -0.31 5.69 -7.85
N GLY A 107 -1.43 5.18 -7.32
CA GLY A 107 -1.44 4.20 -6.23
C GLY A 107 -1.19 2.76 -6.70
N ILE A 108 -1.41 1.81 -5.81
CA ILE A 108 -1.19 0.39 -6.04
C ILE A 108 -2.07 -0.12 -7.21
N ILE A 109 -3.36 0.19 -7.22
CA ILE A 109 -4.31 -0.34 -8.22
C ILE A 109 -3.91 0.04 -9.66
N PRO A 110 -3.73 1.33 -10.03
CA PRO A 110 -3.37 1.68 -11.40
C PRO A 110 -1.99 1.15 -11.79
N ARG A 111 -1.03 1.04 -10.88
CA ARG A 111 0.28 0.43 -11.15
C ARG A 111 0.15 -1.07 -11.39
N THR A 112 -0.69 -1.77 -10.63
CA THR A 112 -1.00 -3.19 -10.86
C THR A 112 -1.57 -3.42 -12.25
N PHE A 113 -2.51 -2.58 -12.70
CA PHE A 113 -3.03 -2.70 -14.07
C PHE A 113 -1.95 -2.50 -15.12
N THR A 114 -1.13 -1.47 -14.99
CA THR A 114 0.00 -1.23 -15.90
C THR A 114 0.95 -2.44 -15.94
N HIS A 115 1.27 -2.99 -14.77
CA HIS A 115 2.16 -4.16 -14.65
C HIS A 115 1.56 -5.41 -15.30
N LEU A 116 0.29 -5.73 -15.00
CA LEU A 116 -0.41 -6.86 -15.63
C LEU A 116 -0.49 -6.72 -17.15
N PHE A 117 -0.79 -5.53 -17.68
CA PHE A 117 -0.80 -5.31 -19.13
C PHE A 117 0.58 -5.51 -19.74
N ASN A 118 1.65 -5.08 -19.09
CA ASN A 118 3.02 -5.32 -19.56
C ASN A 118 3.33 -6.81 -19.61
N ILE A 119 2.96 -7.58 -18.57
CA ILE A 119 3.14 -9.04 -18.56
C ILE A 119 2.37 -9.69 -19.71
N THR A 120 1.11 -9.31 -19.91
CA THR A 120 0.26 -9.93 -20.95
C THR A 120 0.69 -9.59 -22.37
N GLN A 121 1.38 -8.47 -22.57
CA GLN A 121 1.89 -8.06 -23.88
C GLN A 121 3.28 -8.67 -24.21
N SER A 122 4.01 -9.11 -23.20
CA SER A 122 5.38 -9.63 -23.36
C SER A 122 5.44 -11.11 -23.76
N GLY A 123 4.33 -11.82 -23.79
CA GLY A 123 4.28 -13.27 -24.05
C GLY A 123 3.77 -13.63 -25.43
N ASP A 124 4.63 -14.13 -26.32
CA ASP A 124 4.29 -14.48 -27.71
C ASP A 124 3.35 -15.70 -27.89
N ALA A 125 3.09 -16.48 -26.83
CA ALA A 125 2.38 -17.77 -26.94
C ALA A 125 1.17 -17.92 -25.99
N GLN A 126 0.93 -17.02 -25.06
CA GLN A 126 -0.15 -17.15 -24.09
C GLN A 126 -1.23 -16.11 -24.35
N GLN A 127 -2.50 -16.56 -24.32
CA GLN A 127 -3.66 -15.67 -24.34
C GLN A 127 -4.16 -15.45 -22.92
N TYR A 128 -4.28 -14.19 -22.52
CA TYR A 128 -4.78 -13.80 -21.21
C TYR A 128 -6.20 -13.23 -21.31
N LEU A 129 -7.06 -13.63 -20.39
CA LEU A 129 -8.37 -13.03 -20.21
C LEU A 129 -8.42 -12.30 -18.86
N LEU A 130 -8.40 -10.99 -18.89
CA LEU A 130 -8.53 -10.15 -17.70
C LEU A 130 -10.00 -9.80 -17.45
N ARG A 131 -10.47 -10.02 -16.23
CA ARG A 131 -11.80 -9.61 -15.79
C ARG A 131 -11.67 -8.79 -14.50
N ALA A 132 -12.42 -7.71 -14.40
CA ALA A 132 -12.48 -6.88 -13.20
C ALA A 132 -13.93 -6.74 -12.73
N SER A 133 -14.12 -6.65 -11.43
CA SER A 133 -15.39 -6.30 -10.80
C SER A 133 -15.16 -5.37 -9.61
N PHE A 134 -16.15 -4.55 -9.30
CA PHE A 134 -16.14 -3.66 -8.15
C PHE A 134 -17.33 -3.97 -7.27
N ILE A 135 -17.07 -3.97 -5.97
CA ILE A 135 -18.11 -4.13 -4.94
C ILE A 135 -17.92 -3.00 -3.95
N GLU A 136 -18.98 -2.29 -3.65
CA GLU A 136 -19.02 -1.28 -2.60
C GLU A 136 -20.05 -1.71 -1.56
N ILE A 137 -19.67 -1.63 -0.28
CA ILE A 137 -20.56 -1.91 0.85
C ILE A 137 -20.73 -0.57 1.59
N TYR A 138 -21.94 -0.05 1.58
CA TYR A 138 -22.29 1.23 2.18
C TYR A 138 -23.55 1.09 3.03
N ASN A 139 -23.49 1.53 4.28
CA ASN A 139 -24.58 1.43 5.26
C ASN A 139 -25.13 0.00 5.38
N GLU A 140 -24.52 -0.78 6.24
CA GLU A 140 -25.05 -2.09 6.67
C GLU A 140 -26.35 -1.95 7.42
#